data_f63ac33d3af67ac4f8c9a795d8f9a8c1
#
_entry.id   f63ac33d3af67ac4f8c9a795d8f9a8c1
#
_cell.length_a   1.000
_cell.length_b   1.000
_cell.length_c   1.000
_cell.angle_alpha   90.00
_cell.angle_beta   90.00
_cell.angle_gamma   90.00
#
_symmetry.space_group_name_H-M   'P 1'
#
loop_
_entity.id
_entity.type
_entity.pdbx_description
1 polymer ?
#
loop_
_entity_poly.entity_id
_entity_poly.type
_entity_poly.pdbx_seq_one_letter_code
_entity_poly.pdbx_strand_id
1 'polypeptide(L)'
;MPDILRRGRRVHIRRLRPADEAEFLRRVRASRTLHRPWSYPPATPQAFRALFGNDRANDARLVVCRNDGGAIVGYFGLGEIAYGSFRNAYLGYYALEPFAGQGFMREGLELVLKYAFVDLRLHRVQASIQPENERSIALVRGAGFRPEGLALRYLKIGGRWRDHEHWAITSEDRRKRRR
;
A
#
# COMPACT_ATOMS: atom_id res chain seq x y z
N MET A 1 -1.12 -23.23 -5.20
CA MET A 1 -1.72 -22.35 -4.19
C MET A 1 -1.07 -20.97 -4.28
N PRO A 2 -1.76 -19.86 -4.05
CA PRO A 2 -1.10 -18.56 -4.03
C PRO A 2 -0.07 -18.52 -2.91
N ASP A 3 1.15 -18.04 -3.21
CA ASP A 3 2.20 -17.88 -2.20
C ASP A 3 1.80 -16.77 -1.20
N ILE A 4 1.26 -17.20 -0.07
CA ILE A 4 0.89 -16.29 1.02
C ILE A 4 2.18 -15.85 1.71
N LEU A 5 2.48 -14.55 1.60
CA LEU A 5 3.65 -13.96 2.25
C LEU A 5 3.45 -13.83 3.76
N ARG A 6 2.27 -13.37 4.17
CA ARG A 6 1.89 -13.21 5.58
C ARG A 6 0.38 -13.39 5.76
N ARG A 7 -0.03 -14.03 6.86
CA ARG A 7 -1.44 -14.24 7.21
C ARG A 7 -1.74 -13.59 8.56
N GLY A 8 -2.87 -12.88 8.61
CA GLY A 8 -3.48 -12.31 9.82
C GLY A 8 -4.77 -13.06 10.18
N ARG A 9 -5.59 -12.44 11.04
CA ARG A 9 -6.83 -13.05 11.52
C ARG A 9 -7.90 -13.14 10.42
N ARG A 10 -8.13 -12.06 9.68
CA ARG A 10 -9.19 -11.97 8.65
C ARG A 10 -8.64 -11.89 7.23
N VAL A 11 -7.38 -11.46 7.09
CA VAL A 11 -6.75 -11.26 5.79
C VAL A 11 -5.36 -11.88 5.72
N HIS A 12 -4.90 -12.07 4.49
CA HIS A 12 -3.51 -12.36 4.18
C HIS A 12 -2.99 -11.43 3.08
N ILE A 13 -1.69 -11.33 2.95
CA ILE A 13 -1.04 -10.63 1.85
C ILE A 13 -0.29 -11.61 0.96
N ARG A 14 -0.33 -11.34 -0.33
CA ARG A 14 0.43 -12.04 -1.36
C ARG A 14 0.83 -11.07 -2.48
N ARG A 15 1.73 -11.50 -3.35
CA ARG A 15 2.04 -10.73 -4.55
C ARG A 15 0.82 -10.63 -5.47
N LEU A 16 0.67 -9.47 -6.11
CA LEU A 16 -0.25 -9.28 -7.24
C LEU A 16 0.22 -10.15 -8.40
N ARG A 17 -0.71 -10.78 -9.13
CA ARG A 17 -0.42 -11.69 -10.25
C ARG A 17 -1.21 -11.30 -11.49
N PRO A 18 -0.74 -11.63 -12.70
CA PRO A 18 -1.50 -11.42 -13.93
C PRO A 18 -2.92 -12.03 -13.88
N ALA A 19 -3.09 -13.18 -13.25
CA ALA A 19 -4.38 -13.84 -13.09
C ALA A 19 -5.41 -13.05 -12.25
N ASP A 20 -4.98 -12.03 -11.53
CA ASP A 20 -5.86 -11.17 -10.73
C ASP A 20 -6.55 -10.08 -11.57
N GLU A 21 -6.19 -9.91 -12.86
CA GLU A 21 -6.63 -8.80 -13.73
C GLU A 21 -8.15 -8.56 -13.66
N ALA A 22 -8.94 -9.59 -13.87
CA ALA A 22 -10.40 -9.44 -13.96
C ALA A 22 -11.03 -8.94 -12.64
N GLU A 23 -10.65 -9.55 -11.51
CA GLU A 23 -11.16 -9.13 -10.20
C GLU A 23 -10.64 -7.75 -9.82
N PHE A 24 -9.35 -7.53 -9.99
CA PHE A 24 -8.70 -6.28 -9.63
C PHE A 24 -9.32 -5.09 -10.37
N LEU A 25 -9.46 -5.17 -11.69
CA LEU A 25 -10.06 -4.10 -12.50
C LEU A 25 -11.52 -3.85 -12.16
N ARG A 26 -12.32 -4.90 -11.95
CA ARG A 26 -13.70 -4.77 -11.51
C ARG A 26 -13.78 -3.95 -10.21
N ARG A 27 -12.96 -4.29 -9.22
CA ARG A 27 -12.95 -3.61 -7.92
C ARG A 27 -12.40 -2.19 -8.00
N VAL A 28 -11.33 -1.95 -8.74
CA VAL A 28 -10.80 -0.59 -8.95
C VAL A 28 -11.85 0.32 -9.57
N ARG A 29 -12.58 -0.16 -10.59
CA ARG A 29 -13.65 0.61 -11.23
C ARG A 29 -14.80 0.92 -10.27
N ALA A 30 -15.21 -0.05 -9.46
CA ALA A 30 -16.23 0.14 -8.42
C ALA A 30 -15.77 1.13 -7.33
N SER A 31 -14.46 1.26 -7.11
CA SER A 31 -13.86 2.12 -6.07
C SER A 31 -13.50 3.53 -6.56
N ARG A 32 -13.91 3.93 -7.75
CA ARG A 32 -13.50 5.20 -8.37
C ARG A 32 -13.77 6.41 -7.48
N THR A 33 -14.93 6.48 -6.86
CA THR A 33 -15.33 7.57 -5.95
C THR A 33 -14.48 7.57 -4.67
N LEU A 34 -14.16 6.39 -4.15
CA LEU A 34 -13.29 6.23 -2.98
C LEU A 34 -11.86 6.72 -3.24
N HIS A 35 -11.33 6.46 -4.44
CA HIS A 35 -9.95 6.77 -4.77
C HIS A 35 -9.73 8.24 -5.12
N ARG A 36 -10.71 8.91 -5.72
CA ARG A 36 -10.57 10.30 -6.16
C ARG A 36 -10.87 11.28 -5.03
N PRO A 37 -10.15 12.40 -4.98
CA PRO A 37 -9.10 12.86 -5.93
C PRO A 37 -7.69 12.35 -5.59
N TRP A 38 -7.53 11.45 -4.62
CA TRP A 38 -6.26 11.11 -3.97
C TRP A 38 -5.33 10.26 -4.83
N SER A 39 -5.91 9.36 -5.63
CA SER A 39 -5.15 8.43 -6.46
C SER A 39 -5.93 8.00 -7.71
N TYR A 40 -5.20 7.47 -8.69
CA TYR A 40 -5.74 6.99 -9.97
C TYR A 40 -5.19 5.59 -10.26
N PRO A 41 -5.68 4.54 -9.56
CA PRO A 41 -5.25 3.16 -9.79
C PRO A 41 -5.52 2.71 -11.22
N PRO A 42 -4.77 1.72 -11.74
CA PRO A 42 -4.97 1.18 -13.08
C PRO A 42 -6.37 0.59 -13.24
N ALA A 43 -7.17 1.20 -14.13
CA ALA A 43 -8.57 0.83 -14.37
C ALA A 43 -8.81 0.17 -15.74
N THR A 44 -7.76 0.00 -16.55
CA THR A 44 -7.79 -0.67 -17.84
C THR A 44 -6.85 -1.89 -17.87
N PRO A 45 -7.13 -2.91 -18.73
CA PRO A 45 -6.24 -4.06 -18.88
C PRO A 45 -4.80 -3.65 -19.22
N GLN A 46 -4.64 -2.69 -20.13
CA GLN A 46 -3.32 -2.18 -20.51
C GLN A 46 -2.58 -1.58 -19.31
N ALA A 47 -3.23 -0.72 -18.53
CA ALA A 47 -2.62 -0.10 -17.34
C ALA A 47 -2.31 -1.14 -16.24
N PHE A 48 -3.15 -2.18 -16.10
CA PHE A 48 -2.88 -3.29 -15.19
C PHE A 48 -1.65 -4.09 -15.62
N ARG A 49 -1.57 -4.46 -16.88
CA ARG A 49 -0.44 -5.23 -17.44
C ARG A 49 0.87 -4.45 -17.36
N ALA A 50 0.82 -3.13 -17.49
CA ALA A 50 1.99 -2.26 -17.32
C ALA A 50 2.60 -2.34 -15.90
N LEU A 51 1.86 -2.80 -14.90
CA LEU A 51 2.41 -3.09 -13.57
C LEU A 51 3.45 -4.22 -13.62
N PHE A 52 3.39 -5.13 -14.59
CA PHE A 52 4.31 -6.27 -14.72
C PHE A 52 5.40 -6.05 -15.78
N GLY A 53 5.20 -5.10 -16.70
CA GLY A 53 6.12 -4.84 -17.83
C GLY A 53 7.44 -4.17 -17.41
N ASN A 54 7.46 -3.49 -16.28
CA ASN A 54 8.66 -2.94 -15.65
C ASN A 54 8.90 -3.74 -14.38
N ASP A 55 9.47 -4.93 -14.52
CA ASP A 55 9.87 -5.74 -13.37
C ASP A 55 11.08 -5.09 -12.71
N ARG A 56 10.79 -4.01 -11.98
CA ARG A 56 11.79 -3.38 -11.12
C ARG A 56 12.02 -4.37 -9.97
N ALA A 57 13.20 -4.95 -9.93
CA ALA A 57 13.64 -5.82 -8.85
C ALA A 57 13.44 -5.17 -7.45
N ASN A 58 13.23 -3.86 -7.43
CA ASN A 58 13.11 -3.02 -6.26
C ASN A 58 11.64 -2.62 -5.94
N ASP A 59 10.64 -3.36 -6.46
CA ASP A 59 9.24 -3.10 -6.15
C ASP A 59 8.56 -4.38 -5.61
N ALA A 60 7.69 -4.23 -4.63
CA ALA A 60 6.80 -5.30 -4.18
C ALA A 60 5.34 -4.85 -4.31
N ARG A 61 4.61 -5.45 -5.25
CA ARG A 61 3.18 -5.20 -5.49
C ARG A 61 2.37 -6.26 -4.77
N LEU A 62 1.64 -5.86 -3.74
CA LEU A 62 0.95 -6.75 -2.82
C LEU A 62 -0.56 -6.51 -2.88
N VAL A 63 -1.32 -7.58 -2.79
CA VAL A 63 -2.76 -7.52 -2.56
C VAL A 63 -3.08 -8.05 -1.18
N VAL A 64 -4.04 -7.41 -0.54
CA VAL A 64 -4.68 -7.90 0.68
C VAL A 64 -5.90 -8.70 0.27
N CYS A 65 -5.95 -9.95 0.69
CA CYS A 65 -7.05 -10.86 0.38
C CYS A 65 -7.72 -11.33 1.67
N ARG A 66 -9.04 -11.52 1.62
CA ARG A 66 -9.78 -12.15 2.73
C ARG A 66 -9.31 -13.60 2.90
N ASN A 67 -9.28 -14.07 4.14
CA ASN A 67 -8.96 -15.47 4.43
C ASN A 67 -10.11 -16.40 4.00
N ASP A 68 -11.34 -15.91 4.07
CA ASP A 68 -12.54 -16.56 3.55
C ASP A 68 -12.81 -16.14 2.10
N GLY A 69 -12.82 -17.07 1.17
CA GLY A 69 -13.11 -16.84 -0.24
C GLY A 69 -12.04 -16.12 -1.06
N GLY A 70 -10.94 -15.64 -0.46
CA GLY A 70 -9.78 -15.10 -1.16
C GLY A 70 -9.97 -13.75 -1.88
N ALA A 71 -11.10 -13.06 -1.67
CA ALA A 71 -11.43 -11.80 -2.34
C ALA A 71 -10.40 -10.71 -2.06
N ILE A 72 -9.98 -9.96 -3.10
CA ILE A 72 -9.05 -8.84 -2.98
C ILE A 72 -9.76 -7.65 -2.36
N VAL A 73 -9.29 -7.18 -1.20
CA VAL A 73 -9.88 -6.07 -0.43
C VAL A 73 -9.09 -4.77 -0.53
N GLY A 74 -7.84 -4.83 -1.02
CA GLY A 74 -6.97 -3.67 -1.16
C GLY A 74 -5.63 -4.01 -1.78
N TYR A 75 -4.87 -2.97 -2.03
CA TYR A 75 -3.54 -3.02 -2.62
C TYR A 75 -2.54 -2.24 -1.76
N PHE A 76 -1.32 -2.76 -1.67
CA PHE A 76 -0.14 -2.07 -1.15
C PHE A 76 1.03 -2.25 -2.11
N GLY A 77 1.68 -1.16 -2.45
CA GLY A 77 2.94 -1.15 -3.18
C GLY A 77 4.08 -0.69 -2.27
N LEU A 78 5.15 -1.46 -2.18
CA LEU A 78 6.44 -0.99 -1.69
C LEU A 78 7.29 -0.71 -2.92
N GLY A 79 7.46 0.56 -3.24
CA GLY A 79 8.21 1.01 -4.40
C GLY A 79 9.58 1.55 -4.02
N GLU A 80 10.48 1.58 -5.02
CA GLU A 80 11.83 2.13 -4.88
C GLU A 80 12.57 1.55 -3.67
N ILE A 81 12.48 0.23 -3.48
CA ILE A 81 13.15 -0.45 -2.38
C ILE A 81 14.65 -0.26 -2.54
N ALA A 82 15.24 0.47 -1.60
CA ALA A 82 16.67 0.68 -1.52
C ALA A 82 17.27 -0.18 -0.40
N TYR A 83 18.37 -0.84 -0.70
CA TYR A 83 19.15 -1.61 0.27
C TYR A 83 20.43 -0.84 0.68
N GLY A 84 21.39 -1.52 1.25
CA GLY A 84 22.63 -0.90 1.77
C GLY A 84 22.39 -0.11 3.06
N SER A 85 22.90 1.10 3.15
CA SER A 85 22.78 1.96 4.33
C SER A 85 21.40 2.62 4.46
N PHE A 86 20.66 2.77 3.35
CA PHE A 86 19.34 3.45 3.39
C PHE A 86 18.20 2.52 3.83
N ARG A 87 18.10 1.30 3.31
CA ARG A 87 17.13 0.25 3.67
C ARG A 87 15.70 0.78 3.79
N ASN A 88 15.23 1.44 2.74
CA ASN A 88 13.97 2.18 2.71
C ASN A 88 13.05 1.70 1.57
N ALA A 89 11.75 1.93 1.71
CA ALA A 89 10.77 1.81 0.64
C ALA A 89 9.69 2.89 0.77
N TYR A 90 9.09 3.27 -0.37
CA TYR A 90 7.90 4.11 -0.42
C TYR A 90 6.64 3.25 -0.46
N LEU A 91 5.70 3.55 0.42
CA LEU A 91 4.43 2.86 0.56
C LEU A 91 3.32 3.62 -0.16
N GLY A 92 2.75 2.99 -1.19
CA GLY A 92 1.49 3.41 -1.81
C GLY A 92 0.39 2.39 -1.52
N TYR A 93 -0.87 2.83 -1.39
CA TYR A 93 -1.97 1.93 -1.10
C TYR A 93 -3.34 2.51 -1.44
N TYR A 94 -4.31 1.62 -1.61
CA TYR A 94 -5.72 1.96 -1.73
C TYR A 94 -6.61 0.77 -1.34
N ALA A 95 -7.74 1.10 -0.72
CA ALA A 95 -8.78 0.12 -0.42
C ALA A 95 -9.65 -0.16 -1.65
N LEU A 96 -10.35 -1.28 -1.64
CA LEU A 96 -11.25 -1.69 -2.72
C LEU A 96 -12.66 -1.97 -2.18
N GLU A 97 -13.67 -1.46 -2.90
CA GLU A 97 -15.06 -1.74 -2.60
C GLU A 97 -15.44 -3.20 -2.90
N PRO A 98 -16.39 -3.77 -2.12
CA PRO A 98 -17.21 -3.16 -1.05
C PRO A 98 -16.55 -3.24 0.34
N PHE A 99 -15.25 -3.39 0.45
CA PHE A 99 -14.54 -3.72 1.68
C PHE A 99 -13.95 -2.51 2.42
N ALA A 100 -14.09 -1.32 1.84
CA ALA A 100 -13.61 -0.09 2.47
C ALA A 100 -14.29 0.16 3.83
N GLY A 101 -13.57 0.76 4.78
CA GLY A 101 -14.10 1.09 6.11
C GLY A 101 -14.23 -0.08 7.10
N GLN A 102 -14.01 -1.33 6.66
CA GLN A 102 -14.20 -2.53 7.51
C GLN A 102 -12.92 -2.95 8.28
N GLY A 103 -11.88 -2.14 8.26
CA GLY A 103 -10.63 -2.39 8.98
C GLY A 103 -9.68 -3.39 8.31
N PHE A 104 -10.00 -3.91 7.13
CA PHE A 104 -9.11 -4.83 6.41
C PHE A 104 -7.80 -4.19 6.00
N MET A 105 -7.81 -2.90 5.59
CA MET A 105 -6.58 -2.18 5.24
C MET A 105 -5.67 -1.98 6.43
N ARG A 106 -6.21 -1.76 7.63
CA ARG A 106 -5.43 -1.66 8.87
C ARG A 106 -4.71 -2.97 9.17
N GLU A 107 -5.43 -4.09 9.10
CA GLU A 107 -4.84 -5.41 9.31
C GLU A 107 -3.82 -5.75 8.20
N GLY A 108 -4.14 -5.41 6.95
CA GLY A 108 -3.24 -5.57 5.80
C GLY A 108 -1.95 -4.76 5.97
N LEU A 109 -2.03 -3.50 6.40
CA LEU A 109 -0.85 -2.66 6.65
C LEU A 109 0.07 -3.26 7.73
N GLU A 110 -0.50 -3.83 8.79
CA GLU A 110 0.29 -4.53 9.81
C GLU A 110 1.08 -5.72 9.23
N LEU A 111 0.47 -6.47 8.30
CA LEU A 111 1.15 -7.58 7.61
C LEU A 111 2.22 -7.09 6.65
N VAL A 112 1.94 -6.00 5.90
CA VAL A 112 2.90 -5.38 4.99
C VAL A 112 4.12 -4.84 5.74
N LEU A 113 3.93 -4.16 6.87
CA LEU A 113 5.03 -3.69 7.70
C LEU A 113 5.85 -4.86 8.29
N LYS A 114 5.19 -5.96 8.66
CA LYS A 114 5.91 -7.16 9.09
C LYS A 114 6.73 -7.74 7.95
N TYR A 115 6.19 -7.80 6.74
CA TYR A 115 6.90 -8.24 5.55
C TYR A 115 8.10 -7.31 5.25
N ALA A 116 7.90 -6.00 5.27
CA ALA A 116 8.96 -5.03 5.01
C ALA A 116 10.14 -5.14 5.99
N PHE A 117 9.84 -5.21 7.31
CA PHE A 117 10.89 -5.18 8.33
C PHE A 117 11.52 -6.55 8.62
N VAL A 118 10.77 -7.65 8.48
CA VAL A 118 11.27 -8.99 8.80
C VAL A 118 11.80 -9.70 7.56
N ASP A 119 11.03 -9.74 6.47
CA ASP A 119 11.40 -10.52 5.28
C ASP A 119 12.34 -9.73 4.37
N LEU A 120 12.01 -8.46 4.07
CA LEU A 120 12.85 -7.58 3.25
C LEU A 120 13.97 -6.92 4.06
N ARG A 121 13.95 -7.04 5.39
CA ARG A 121 14.95 -6.45 6.30
C ARG A 121 15.15 -4.95 6.09
N LEU A 122 14.08 -4.24 5.72
CA LEU A 122 14.13 -2.80 5.61
C LEU A 122 14.26 -2.16 7.00
N HIS A 123 14.83 -0.96 7.04
CA HIS A 123 14.90 -0.15 8.24
C HIS A 123 13.75 0.84 8.33
N ARG A 124 13.27 1.34 7.18
CA ARG A 124 12.31 2.43 7.08
C ARG A 124 11.25 2.18 6.00
N VAL A 125 10.02 2.62 6.26
CA VAL A 125 8.94 2.68 5.29
C VAL A 125 8.33 4.09 5.34
N GLN A 126 8.18 4.73 4.19
CA GLN A 126 7.64 6.09 4.03
C GLN A 126 6.32 6.07 3.28
N ALA A 127 5.42 6.99 3.63
CA ALA A 127 4.20 7.26 2.87
C ALA A 127 4.07 8.77 2.65
N SER A 128 3.71 9.17 1.43
CA SER A 128 3.44 10.56 1.07
C SER A 128 1.95 10.72 0.84
N ILE A 129 1.28 11.55 1.65
CA ILE A 129 -0.17 11.64 1.72
C ILE A 129 -0.60 13.09 1.54
N GLN A 130 -1.60 13.35 0.67
CA GLN A 130 -2.17 14.69 0.55
C GLN A 130 -2.79 15.12 1.87
N PRO A 131 -2.57 16.37 2.35
CA PRO A 131 -2.97 16.80 3.70
C PRO A 131 -4.45 16.61 4.01
N GLU A 132 -5.32 16.75 2.99
CA GLU A 132 -6.76 16.62 3.14
C GLU A 132 -7.25 15.15 3.15
N ASN A 133 -6.35 14.18 2.90
CA ASN A 133 -6.71 12.76 2.90
C ASN A 133 -6.68 12.18 4.33
N GLU A 134 -7.59 12.67 5.17
CA GLU A 134 -7.68 12.30 6.59
C GLU A 134 -7.77 10.78 6.84
N ARG A 135 -8.48 10.05 5.96
CA ARG A 135 -8.61 8.59 6.07
C ARG A 135 -7.27 7.89 5.91
N SER A 136 -6.47 8.34 4.96
CA SER A 136 -5.12 7.81 4.72
C SER A 136 -4.18 8.17 5.88
N ILE A 137 -4.23 9.40 6.36
CA ILE A 137 -3.47 9.87 7.53
C ILE A 137 -3.84 9.06 8.79
N ALA A 138 -5.13 8.84 9.04
CA ALA A 138 -5.57 8.04 10.18
C ALA A 138 -5.07 6.59 10.12
N LEU A 139 -5.01 6.00 8.92
CA LEU A 139 -4.50 4.64 8.71
C LEU A 139 -3.02 4.53 9.10
N VAL A 140 -2.16 5.41 8.57
CA VAL A 140 -0.70 5.35 8.84
C VAL A 140 -0.39 5.76 10.27
N ARG A 141 -1.06 6.80 10.82
CA ARG A 141 -0.94 7.19 12.22
C ARG A 141 -1.31 6.04 13.14
N GLY A 142 -2.42 5.34 12.85
CA GLY A 142 -2.86 4.15 13.58
C GLY A 142 -1.87 2.99 13.52
N ALA A 143 -1.07 2.88 12.47
CA ALA A 143 0.00 1.89 12.32
C ALA A 143 1.33 2.33 12.99
N GLY A 144 1.43 3.58 13.47
CA GLY A 144 2.58 4.12 14.20
C GLY A 144 3.56 4.91 13.35
N PHE A 145 3.16 5.32 12.15
CA PHE A 145 3.93 6.32 11.42
C PHE A 145 3.89 7.66 12.15
N ARG A 146 4.98 8.41 12.06
CA ARG A 146 5.08 9.79 12.53
C ARG A 146 5.17 10.75 11.34
N PRO A 147 4.63 11.97 11.44
CA PRO A 147 4.81 13.00 10.42
C PRO A 147 6.27 13.51 10.46
N GLU A 148 6.82 13.82 9.28
CA GLU A 148 8.19 14.31 9.13
C GLU A 148 8.29 15.62 8.35
N GLY A 149 7.18 16.13 7.84
CA GLY A 149 7.12 17.42 7.17
C GLY A 149 6.16 17.45 5.99
N LEU A 150 6.03 18.63 5.40
CA LEU A 150 5.21 18.93 4.24
C LEU A 150 6.10 19.27 3.04
N ALA A 151 5.88 18.56 1.92
CA ALA A 151 6.51 18.86 0.64
C ALA A 151 5.49 19.51 -0.31
N LEU A 152 5.75 20.75 -0.69
CA LEU A 152 4.87 21.50 -1.58
C LEU A 152 5.04 21.02 -3.03
N ARG A 153 3.93 20.86 -3.74
CA ARG A 153 3.88 20.46 -5.16
C ARG A 153 4.75 19.23 -5.46
N TYR A 154 4.63 18.24 -4.61
CA TYR A 154 5.51 17.07 -4.56
C TYR A 154 5.21 16.04 -5.65
N LEU A 155 3.95 15.61 -5.78
CA LEU A 155 3.53 14.61 -6.77
C LEU A 155 2.45 15.15 -7.71
N LYS A 156 2.52 14.75 -8.98
CA LYS A 156 1.50 15.09 -9.98
C LYS A 156 0.36 14.06 -9.92
N ILE A 157 -0.76 14.46 -9.31
CA ILE A 157 -1.95 13.61 -9.14
C ILE A 157 -3.13 14.22 -9.91
N GLY A 158 -3.76 13.45 -10.80
CA GLY A 158 -4.87 13.92 -11.61
C GLY A 158 -4.51 15.14 -12.50
N GLY A 159 -3.28 15.18 -13.00
CA GLY A 159 -2.79 16.25 -13.86
C GLY A 159 -2.28 17.52 -13.14
N ARG A 160 -2.36 17.57 -11.79
CA ARG A 160 -1.95 18.73 -10.99
C ARG A 160 -0.87 18.33 -9.96
N TRP A 161 0.12 19.20 -9.74
CA TRP A 161 1.08 19.07 -8.66
C TRP A 161 0.37 19.30 -7.32
N ARG A 162 0.50 18.35 -6.39
CA ARG A 162 -0.15 18.34 -5.08
C ARG A 162 0.86 18.32 -3.96
N ASP A 163 0.52 18.99 -2.88
CA ASP A 163 1.28 18.95 -1.64
C ASP A 163 1.09 17.60 -0.97
N HIS A 164 2.13 17.11 -0.29
CA HIS A 164 2.08 15.84 0.45
C HIS A 164 2.78 15.98 1.79
N GLU A 165 2.13 15.49 2.83
CA GLU A 165 2.78 15.21 4.10
C GLU A 165 3.62 13.94 3.98
N HIS A 166 4.85 14.00 4.46
CA HIS A 166 5.70 12.83 4.60
C HIS A 166 5.49 12.17 5.94
N TRP A 167 5.16 10.90 5.91
CA TRP A 167 4.97 10.03 7.06
C TRP A 167 5.95 8.89 6.99
N ALA A 168 6.54 8.51 8.14
CA ALA A 168 7.47 7.40 8.18
C ALA A 168 7.37 6.57 9.45
N ILE A 169 7.78 5.30 9.35
CA ILE A 169 7.97 4.39 10.46
C ILE A 169 9.27 3.62 10.29
N THR A 170 10.01 3.43 11.37
CA THR A 170 11.22 2.62 11.38
C THR A 170 11.02 1.28 12.08
N SER A 171 11.95 0.37 11.90
CA SER A 171 11.95 -0.93 12.58
C SER A 171 12.00 -0.79 14.11
N GLU A 172 12.64 0.29 14.63
CA GLU A 172 12.72 0.60 16.07
C GLU A 172 11.38 1.08 16.61
N ASP A 173 10.68 1.96 15.88
CA ASP A 173 9.34 2.44 16.26
C ASP A 173 8.37 1.26 16.42
N ARG A 174 8.45 0.31 15.50
CA ARG A 174 7.61 -0.88 15.55
C ARG A 174 7.93 -1.81 16.71
N ARG A 175 9.19 -1.93 17.12
CA ARG A 175 9.59 -2.72 18.29
C ARG A 175 9.05 -2.11 19.59
N LYS A 176 9.11 -0.79 19.74
CA LYS A 176 8.58 -0.07 20.91
C LYS A 176 7.07 -0.30 21.11
N ARG A 177 6.28 -0.37 20.05
CA ARG A 177 4.82 -0.59 20.11
C ARG A 177 4.41 -2.02 20.49
N ARG A 178 5.33 -2.97 20.47
CA ARG A 178 5.05 -4.38 20.81
C ARG A 178 5.42 -4.74 22.25
N ARG A 179 6.08 -3.83 22.95
CA ARG A 179 6.36 -3.90 24.38
C ARG A 179 5.27 -3.16 25.14
#